data_bba3369a2c2c0a36ea56c08b525f5e5c
#
_entry.id   bba3369a2c2c0a36ea56c08b525f5e5c
#
_cell.length_a   1.000
_cell.length_b   1.000
_cell.length_c   1.000
_cell.angle_alpha   90.00
_cell.angle_beta   90.00
_cell.angle_gamma   90.00
#
_symmetry.space_group_name_H-M   'P 1'
#
loop_
_entity.id
_entity.type
_entity.pdbx_description
1 polymer ?
#
loop_
_entity_poly.entity_id
_entity_poly.type
_entity_poly.pdbx_seq_one_letter_code
_entity_poly.pdbx_strand_id
1 'polypeptide(L)'
;PADLTLSLSQGRLAPGFDREEPEMIAALQRIVAACRTNNIRAALHCGTPDYAARATAWGFDMVTIGGDSRFLAAAAAATVAGFRKLTVSADTKGGY
;
A
#
# COMPACT_ATOMS: atom_id res chain seq x y z
N PRO A 1 8.76 -3.13 -4.03
CA PRO A 1 7.96 -2.53 -5.12
C PRO A 1 8.51 -1.20 -5.61
N ALA A 2 9.03 -0.34 -4.71
CA ALA A 2 9.55 0.97 -5.12
C ALA A 2 10.73 0.85 -6.09
N ASP A 3 11.70 0.00 -5.78
CA ASP A 3 12.86 -0.21 -6.63
C ASP A 3 12.46 -0.84 -7.97
N LEU A 4 11.53 -1.77 -7.95
CA LEU A 4 11.00 -2.40 -9.16
C LEU A 4 10.31 -1.35 -10.05
N THR A 5 9.56 -0.43 -9.45
CA THR A 5 8.93 0.67 -10.17
C THR A 5 9.94 1.53 -10.91
N LEU A 6 11.01 1.93 -10.21
CA LEU A 6 12.07 2.73 -10.81
C LEU A 6 12.78 1.98 -11.94
N SER A 7 13.11 0.72 -11.71
CA SER A 7 13.86 -0.10 -12.66
C SER A 7 13.08 -0.35 -13.94
N LEU A 8 11.83 -0.80 -13.84
CA LEU A 8 11.01 -1.12 -15.01
C LEU A 8 10.63 0.11 -15.80
N SER A 9 10.34 1.20 -15.13
CA SER A 9 9.93 2.44 -15.79
C SER A 9 11.10 3.30 -16.24
N GLN A 10 12.33 2.92 -15.91
CA GLN A 10 13.53 3.73 -16.16
C GLN A 10 13.38 5.15 -15.60
N GLY A 11 12.77 5.26 -14.44
CA GLY A 11 12.55 6.53 -13.75
C GLY A 11 11.34 7.33 -14.21
N ARG A 12 10.56 6.84 -15.17
CA ARG A 12 9.32 7.53 -15.62
C ARG A 12 8.26 7.60 -14.52
N LEU A 13 8.19 6.56 -13.69
CA LEU A 13 7.24 6.48 -12.60
C LEU A 13 7.95 6.74 -11.27
N ALA A 14 7.29 7.47 -10.38
CA ALA A 14 7.78 7.67 -9.03
C ALA A 14 7.80 6.33 -8.27
N PRO A 15 8.78 6.13 -7.37
CA PRO A 15 8.78 4.93 -6.54
C PRO A 15 7.52 4.88 -5.66
N GLY A 16 6.95 3.70 -5.50
CA GLY A 16 5.72 3.57 -4.72
C GLY A 16 5.32 2.13 -4.49
N PHE A 17 4.33 1.98 -3.63
CA PHE A 17 3.67 0.71 -3.38
C PHE A 17 2.34 0.65 -4.14
N ASP A 18 1.76 -0.54 -4.20
CA ASP A 18 0.42 -0.76 -4.75
C ASP A 18 0.24 -0.19 -6.16
N ARG A 19 1.22 -0.45 -7.02
CA ARG A 19 1.20 0.05 -8.40
C ARG A 19 0.18 -0.71 -9.23
N GLU A 20 -0.58 0.03 -10.04
CA GLU A 20 -1.68 -0.52 -10.84
C GLU A 20 -1.35 -0.59 -12.34
N GLU A 21 -0.22 -0.05 -12.77
CA GLU A 21 0.17 -0.11 -14.17
C GLU A 21 0.26 -1.57 -14.63
N PRO A 22 -0.31 -1.90 -15.81
CA PRO A 22 -0.29 -3.28 -16.29
C PRO A 22 1.11 -3.88 -16.38
N GLU A 23 2.11 -3.08 -16.74
CA GLU A 23 3.51 -3.53 -16.79
C GLU A 23 4.05 -3.93 -15.42
N MET A 24 3.62 -3.23 -14.36
CA MET A 24 4.03 -3.54 -12.98
C MET A 24 3.36 -4.80 -12.47
N ILE A 25 2.06 -4.94 -12.70
CA ILE A 25 1.30 -6.14 -12.31
C ILE A 25 1.85 -7.36 -13.04
N ALA A 26 2.12 -7.25 -14.34
CA ALA A 26 2.70 -8.33 -15.12
C ALA A 26 4.07 -8.75 -14.57
N ALA A 27 4.91 -7.79 -14.16
CA ALA A 27 6.22 -8.08 -13.58
C ALA A 27 6.09 -8.83 -12.26
N LEU A 28 5.16 -8.42 -11.39
CA LEU A 28 4.90 -9.08 -10.11
C LEU A 28 4.44 -10.53 -10.34
N GLN A 29 3.56 -10.75 -11.29
CA GLN A 29 3.09 -12.09 -11.64
C GLN A 29 4.19 -12.96 -12.22
N ARG A 30 5.11 -12.38 -12.99
CA ARG A 30 6.29 -13.09 -13.49
C ARG A 30 7.23 -13.52 -12.36
N ILE A 31 7.39 -12.68 -11.35
CA ILE A 31 8.20 -13.01 -10.16
C ILE A 31 7.58 -14.22 -9.45
N VAL A 32 6.27 -14.22 -9.24
CA VAL A 32 5.57 -15.36 -8.61
C VAL A 32 5.76 -16.63 -9.43
N ALA A 33 5.61 -16.55 -10.74
CA ALA A 33 5.79 -17.71 -11.63
C ALA A 33 7.21 -18.26 -11.55
N ALA A 34 8.22 -17.39 -11.56
CA ALA A 34 9.62 -17.79 -11.45
C ALA A 34 9.91 -18.44 -10.09
N CYS A 35 9.34 -17.88 -9.01
CA CYS A 35 9.49 -18.45 -7.67
C CYS A 35 8.90 -19.86 -7.61
N ARG A 36 7.71 -20.06 -8.16
CA ARG A 36 7.08 -21.39 -8.18
C ARG A 36 7.89 -22.40 -8.98
N THR A 37 8.36 -22.02 -10.16
CA THR A 37 9.18 -22.89 -11.00
C THR A 37 10.43 -23.35 -10.28
N ASN A 38 11.01 -22.50 -9.43
CA ASN A 38 12.24 -22.76 -8.71
C ASN A 38 12.01 -23.20 -7.26
N ASN A 39 10.76 -23.50 -6.88
CA ASN A 39 10.38 -23.93 -5.55
C ASN A 39 10.82 -22.92 -4.46
N ILE A 40 10.64 -21.64 -4.73
CA ILE A 40 10.98 -20.53 -3.84
C ILE A 40 9.67 -19.84 -3.43
N ARG A 41 9.57 -19.46 -2.15
CA ARG A 41 8.44 -18.67 -1.66
C ARG A 41 8.58 -17.21 -2.11
N ALA A 42 7.46 -16.60 -2.46
CA ALA A 42 7.40 -15.21 -2.89
C ALA A 42 6.71 -14.35 -1.84
N ALA A 43 7.26 -13.17 -1.58
CA ALA A 43 6.68 -12.22 -0.63
C ALA A 43 6.61 -10.83 -1.26
N LEU A 44 5.62 -10.03 -0.83
CA LEU A 44 5.43 -8.68 -1.33
C LEU A 44 5.04 -7.74 -0.19
N HIS A 45 5.66 -6.55 -0.17
CA HIS A 45 5.23 -5.47 0.72
C HIS A 45 4.18 -4.63 0.01
N CYS A 46 3.04 -4.44 0.69
CA CYS A 46 1.88 -3.73 0.17
C CYS A 46 1.56 -2.53 1.06
N GLY A 47 0.93 -1.51 0.47
CA GLY A 47 0.48 -0.34 1.22
C GLY A 47 -0.91 -0.51 1.81
N THR A 48 -1.77 -1.30 1.16
CA THR A 48 -3.19 -1.44 1.55
C THR A 48 -3.62 -2.89 1.64
N PRO A 49 -4.64 -3.18 2.48
CA PRO A 49 -5.21 -4.52 2.56
C PRO A 49 -5.77 -5.03 1.23
N ASP A 50 -6.41 -4.16 0.45
CA ASP A 50 -7.00 -4.54 -0.83
C ASP A 50 -5.94 -5.03 -1.81
N TYR A 51 -4.84 -4.31 -1.92
CA TYR A 51 -3.74 -4.72 -2.80
C TYR A 51 -3.07 -6.00 -2.30
N ALA A 52 -2.91 -6.13 -0.99
CA ALA A 52 -2.35 -7.34 -0.37
C ALA A 52 -3.21 -8.58 -0.67
N ALA A 53 -4.53 -8.45 -0.60
CA ALA A 53 -5.45 -9.52 -0.95
C ALA A 53 -5.29 -9.93 -2.42
N ARG A 54 -5.15 -8.98 -3.32
CA ARG A 54 -4.91 -9.25 -4.74
C ARG A 54 -3.57 -9.94 -4.95
N ALA A 55 -2.52 -9.48 -4.27
CA ALA A 55 -1.20 -10.11 -4.33
C ALA A 55 -1.25 -11.57 -3.89
N THR A 56 -1.98 -11.87 -2.84
CA THR A 56 -2.21 -13.24 -2.38
C THR A 56 -2.91 -14.07 -3.47
N ALA A 57 -3.91 -13.50 -4.13
CA ALA A 57 -4.61 -14.16 -5.23
C ALA A 57 -3.69 -14.40 -6.43
N TRP A 58 -2.71 -13.53 -6.68
CA TRP A 58 -1.69 -13.76 -7.72
C TRP A 58 -0.72 -14.88 -7.36
N GLY A 59 -0.63 -15.25 -6.09
CA GLY A 59 0.17 -16.37 -5.64
C GLY A 59 1.34 -16.02 -4.74
N PHE A 60 1.40 -14.80 -4.21
CA PHE A 60 2.39 -14.47 -3.19
C PHE A 60 2.10 -15.27 -1.91
N ASP A 61 3.12 -15.87 -1.35
CA ASP A 61 3.00 -16.72 -0.16
C ASP A 61 2.93 -15.90 1.13
N MET A 62 3.53 -14.73 1.14
CA MET A 62 3.52 -13.81 2.26
C MET A 62 3.34 -12.39 1.76
N VAL A 63 2.51 -11.61 2.44
CA VAL A 63 2.36 -10.17 2.20
C VAL A 63 2.53 -9.43 3.51
N THR A 64 3.15 -8.25 3.44
CA THR A 64 3.19 -7.30 4.55
C THR A 64 2.37 -6.08 4.15
N ILE A 65 1.71 -5.45 5.12
CA ILE A 65 0.73 -4.40 4.84
C ILE A 65 1.07 -3.16 5.66
N GLY A 66 1.42 -2.09 4.96
CA GLY A 66 1.74 -0.82 5.59
C GLY A 66 3.07 -0.82 6.35
N GLY A 67 3.20 0.13 7.26
CA GLY A 67 4.39 0.26 8.10
C GLY A 67 4.08 1.15 9.30
N ASP A 68 4.91 1.09 10.31
CA ASP A 68 4.72 1.79 11.59
C ASP A 68 4.55 3.31 11.40
N SER A 69 5.41 3.95 10.63
CA SER A 69 5.34 5.39 10.40
C SER A 69 4.06 5.79 9.65
N ARG A 70 3.62 5.00 8.70
CA ARG A 70 2.38 5.25 7.96
C ARG A 70 1.15 5.06 8.84
N PHE A 71 1.15 4.01 9.66
CA PHE A 71 0.06 3.78 10.62
C PHE A 71 -0.03 4.91 11.64
N LEU A 72 1.12 5.34 12.18
CA LEU A 72 1.18 6.41 13.14
C LEU A 72 0.68 7.73 12.53
N ALA A 73 1.16 8.08 11.34
CA ALA A 73 0.76 9.30 10.66
C ALA A 73 -0.74 9.31 10.33
N ALA A 74 -1.27 8.20 9.84
CA ALA A 74 -2.70 8.08 9.51
C ALA A 74 -3.58 8.18 10.75
N ALA A 75 -3.20 7.49 11.83
CA ALA A 75 -3.96 7.53 13.08
C ALA A 75 -3.92 8.93 13.70
N ALA A 76 -2.77 9.58 13.71
CA ALA A 76 -2.63 10.94 14.23
C ALA A 76 -3.49 11.93 13.43
N ALA A 77 -3.43 11.86 12.11
CA ALA A 77 -4.23 12.73 11.25
C ALA A 77 -5.73 12.52 11.47
N ALA A 78 -6.18 11.27 11.55
CA ALA A 78 -7.58 10.94 11.79
C ALA A 78 -8.05 11.42 13.17
N THR A 79 -7.21 11.28 14.18
CA THR A 79 -7.52 11.72 15.55
C THR A 79 -7.67 13.23 15.63
N VAL A 80 -6.75 13.97 15.03
CA VAL A 80 -6.82 15.45 15.00
C VAL A 80 -8.05 15.91 14.20
N ALA A 81 -8.29 15.30 13.05
CA ALA A 81 -9.47 15.65 12.24
C ALA A 81 -10.77 15.38 13.00
N GLY A 82 -10.86 14.26 13.71
CA GLY A 82 -11.99 13.92 14.55
C GLY A 82 -12.23 14.96 15.65
N PHE A 83 -11.16 15.38 16.33
CA PHE A 83 -11.25 16.42 17.36
C PHE A 83 -11.74 17.75 16.78
N ARG A 84 -11.15 18.20 15.67
CA ARG A 84 -11.55 19.45 15.01
C ARG A 84 -13.00 19.46 14.59
N LYS A 85 -13.49 18.33 14.09
CA LYS A 85 -14.89 18.18 13.71
C LYS A 85 -15.83 18.35 14.91
N LEU A 86 -15.48 17.76 16.04
CA LEU A 86 -16.27 17.86 17.27
C LEU A 86 -16.27 19.28 17.83
N THR A 87 -15.15 19.99 17.81
CA THR A 87 -15.06 21.37 18.30
C THR A 87 -15.86 22.33 17.43
N VAL A 88 -15.84 22.19 16.12
CA VAL A 88 -16.68 22.98 15.20
C VAL A 88 -18.18 22.72 15.49
N SER A 89 -18.59 21.47 15.67
CA SER A 89 -19.97 21.12 16.03
C SER A 89 -20.34 21.71 17.37
N ALA A 90 -19.47 21.66 18.37
CA ALA A 90 -19.72 22.22 19.69
C ALA A 90 -19.89 23.75 19.62
N ASP A 91 -19.04 24.46 18.88
CA ASP A 91 -19.16 25.90 18.67
C ASP A 91 -20.48 26.27 18.02
N THR A 92 -20.90 25.55 17.01
CA THR A 92 -22.19 25.75 16.32
C THR A 92 -23.36 25.52 17.27
N LYS A 93 -23.32 24.49 18.10
CA LYS A 93 -24.37 24.15 19.07
C LYS A 93 -24.37 25.07 20.27
N GLY A 94 -23.21 25.51 20.71
CA GLY A 94 -23.04 26.37 21.87
C GLY A 94 -23.50 27.81 21.67
N GLY A 95 -23.76 28.21 20.43
CA GLY A 95 -24.21 29.54 20.14
C GLY A 95 -23.17 30.64 20.36
N TYR A 96 -21.90 30.27 20.27
CA TYR A 96 -20.81 31.21 20.46
C TYR A 96 -20.55 32.03 19.21
#